data_85ffb6db7253ce0e47db4aebed59616c
#
_entry.id   85ffb6db7253ce0e47db4aebed59616c
#
_cell.length_a   1.000
_cell.length_b   1.000
_cell.length_c   1.000
_cell.angle_alpha   90.00
_cell.angle_beta   90.00
_cell.angle_gamma   90.00
#
_symmetry.space_group_name_H-M   'P 1'
#
loop_
_entity.id
_entity.type
_entity.pdbx_description
1 polymer ?
#
loop_
_entity_poly.entity_id
_entity_poly.type
_entity_poly.pdbx_seq_one_letter_code
_entity_poly.pdbx_strand_id
1 'polypeptide(L)'
;HQEVYPVLTPMAVDSSRPFPLIRNKSLNIAALLQNDKTGDEYEFATVQVPSVLPRLVRIPSKHEKDITFILLEQIIEKNIDKLFLNYKVVCASPYRVMRNADLTIEEDEAADLLTEIEKQIRKRQWGEAIRLEVEDGIKDRLLNYLVDNLGIGNEDIFNISGPLDLTFLMKMYGIEGFDNLRNKPFKPQPVV
;
A
#
# COMPACT_ATOMS: atom_id res chain seq x y z
N HIS A 1 4.52 -18.45 5.69
CA HIS A 1 4.46 -17.93 7.07
C HIS A 1 5.85 -17.56 7.61
N GLN A 2 6.86 -18.44 7.44
CA GLN A 2 8.22 -18.22 7.96
C GLN A 2 8.98 -17.09 7.28
N GLU A 3 8.62 -16.73 6.05
CA GLU A 3 9.31 -15.69 5.26
C GLU A 3 8.62 -14.33 5.33
N VAL A 4 7.28 -14.29 5.36
CA VAL A 4 6.51 -13.05 5.30
C VAL A 4 6.32 -12.44 6.69
N TYR A 5 5.91 -13.25 7.67
CA TYR A 5 5.57 -12.78 9.00
C TYR A 5 6.68 -11.96 9.70
N PRO A 6 7.98 -12.38 9.67
CA PRO A 6 9.03 -11.63 10.36
C PRO A 6 9.35 -10.26 9.79
N VAL A 7 8.89 -9.98 8.56
CA VAL A 7 9.17 -8.71 7.85
C VAL A 7 8.02 -7.71 8.00
N LEU A 8 6.88 -8.17 8.54
CA LEU A 8 5.72 -7.30 8.73
C LEU A 8 5.87 -6.47 9.99
N THR A 9 5.49 -5.21 9.88
CA THR A 9 5.47 -4.26 11.00
C THR A 9 4.03 -3.76 11.19
N PRO A 10 3.20 -4.48 11.94
CA PRO A 10 1.85 -4.04 12.25
C PRO A 10 1.89 -2.83 13.18
N MET A 11 1.06 -1.84 12.91
CA MET A 11 0.90 -0.62 13.71
C MET A 11 -0.56 -0.50 14.10
N ALA A 12 -0.85 -0.64 15.38
CA ALA A 12 -2.17 -0.38 15.94
C ALA A 12 -2.25 1.07 16.43
N VAL A 13 -3.41 1.69 16.25
CA VAL A 13 -3.72 3.05 16.68
C VAL A 13 -4.69 2.97 17.84
N ASP A 14 -4.30 3.53 18.95
CA ASP A 14 -5.11 3.67 20.16
C ASP A 14 -5.03 5.11 20.71
N SER A 15 -5.66 5.38 21.83
CA SER A 15 -5.65 6.70 22.46
C SER A 15 -4.24 7.23 22.79
N SER A 16 -3.24 6.36 22.89
CA SER A 16 -1.86 6.69 23.20
C SER A 16 -0.93 6.71 21.97
N ARG A 17 -1.40 6.16 20.85
CA ARG A 17 -0.64 6.05 19.60
C ARG A 17 -1.40 6.72 18.47
N PRO A 18 -0.93 7.89 18.00
CA PRO A 18 -1.58 8.59 16.90
C PRO A 18 -1.53 7.79 15.60
N PHE A 19 -2.38 8.19 14.64
CA PHE A 19 -2.38 7.61 13.30
C PHE A 19 -0.98 7.61 12.68
N PRO A 20 -0.49 6.45 12.20
CA PRO A 20 0.86 6.35 11.69
C PRO A 20 1.02 7.11 10.38
N LEU A 21 2.22 7.60 10.18
CA LEU A 21 2.58 8.32 8.97
C LEU A 21 2.76 7.36 7.78
N ILE A 22 1.75 7.31 6.93
CA ILE A 22 1.74 6.45 5.74
C ILE A 22 2.61 7.07 4.65
N ARG A 23 3.59 6.32 4.16
CA ARG A 23 4.52 6.78 3.12
C ARG A 23 3.83 6.98 1.78
N ASN A 24 4.30 7.98 1.02
CA ASN A 24 3.81 8.24 -0.34
C ASN A 24 3.93 6.98 -1.21
N LYS A 25 2.83 6.62 -1.88
CA LYS A 25 2.70 5.49 -2.81
C LYS A 25 2.97 4.10 -2.22
N SER A 26 3.12 3.97 -0.90
CA SER A 26 3.22 2.64 -0.28
C SER A 26 1.88 1.92 -0.30
N LEU A 27 1.91 0.62 -0.56
CA LEU A 27 0.75 -0.25 -0.43
C LEU A 27 0.65 -0.73 1.02
N ASN A 28 -0.52 -0.59 1.61
CA ASN A 28 -0.79 -0.94 2.99
C ASN A 28 -2.10 -1.72 3.10
N ILE A 29 -2.28 -2.42 4.19
CA ILE A 29 -3.55 -3.05 4.55
C ILE A 29 -4.04 -2.39 5.82
N ALA A 30 -5.21 -1.80 5.75
CA ALA A 30 -5.94 -1.29 6.91
C ALA A 30 -6.77 -2.41 7.52
N ALA A 31 -6.86 -2.44 8.84
CA ALA A 31 -7.68 -3.40 9.58
C ALA A 31 -8.47 -2.69 10.68
N LEU A 32 -9.71 -3.12 10.86
CA LEU A 32 -10.54 -2.74 11.99
C LEU A 32 -10.53 -3.88 13.00
N LEU A 33 -10.06 -3.58 14.19
CA LEU A 33 -9.88 -4.52 15.27
C LEU A 33 -10.94 -4.30 16.35
N GLN A 34 -11.40 -5.38 16.94
CA GLN A 34 -12.27 -5.37 18.09
C GLN A 34 -11.55 -6.06 19.24
N ASN A 35 -11.46 -5.39 20.39
CA ASN A 35 -10.80 -5.96 21.55
C ASN A 35 -11.67 -7.06 22.15
N ASP A 36 -11.11 -8.26 22.32
CA ASP A 36 -11.84 -9.42 22.86
C ASP A 36 -12.33 -9.23 24.30
N LYS A 37 -11.72 -8.30 25.05
CA LYS A 37 -12.03 -8.09 26.47
C LYS A 37 -13.08 -7.00 26.70
N THR A 38 -13.08 -5.94 25.90
CA THR A 38 -13.97 -4.78 26.07
C THR A 38 -15.18 -4.81 25.16
N GLY A 39 -15.12 -5.53 24.04
CA GLY A 39 -16.25 -5.84 23.16
C GLY A 39 -16.84 -4.68 22.35
N ASP A 40 -16.77 -3.45 22.85
CA ASP A 40 -17.51 -2.30 22.30
C ASP A 40 -16.62 -1.27 21.58
N GLU A 41 -15.30 -1.32 21.77
CA GLU A 41 -14.38 -0.38 21.13
C GLU A 41 -13.69 -1.00 19.93
N TYR A 42 -13.64 -0.23 18.83
CA TYR A 42 -12.93 -0.62 17.64
C TYR A 42 -11.65 0.20 17.54
N GLU A 43 -10.58 -0.50 17.28
CA GLU A 43 -9.26 0.07 17.06
C GLU A 43 -8.88 -0.05 15.59
N PHE A 44 -8.14 0.92 15.09
CA PHE A 44 -7.58 0.86 13.75
C PHE A 44 -6.17 0.28 13.80
N ALA A 45 -5.84 -0.53 12.81
CA ALA A 45 -4.48 -0.98 12.60
C ALA A 45 -4.11 -0.91 11.13
N THR A 46 -2.83 -0.78 10.85
CA THR A 46 -2.31 -0.83 9.49
C THR A 46 -1.04 -1.65 9.42
N VAL A 47 -0.84 -2.30 8.27
CA VAL A 47 0.35 -3.10 7.97
C VAL A 47 0.84 -2.72 6.59
N GLN A 48 2.08 -2.25 6.48
CA GLN A 48 2.68 -1.99 5.18
C GLN A 48 3.01 -3.30 4.47
N VAL A 49 2.64 -3.41 3.19
CA VAL A 49 3.08 -4.51 2.33
C VAL A 49 4.57 -4.30 2.02
N PRO A 50 5.46 -5.22 2.45
CA PRO A 50 6.89 -5.02 2.36
C PRO A 50 7.39 -5.10 0.91
N SER A 51 8.06 -4.05 0.45
CA SER A 51 8.64 -3.98 -0.91
C SER A 51 9.88 -4.86 -1.10
N VAL A 52 10.47 -5.34 0.01
CA VAL A 52 11.64 -6.25 -0.03
C VAL A 52 11.27 -7.68 -0.43
N LEU A 53 10.00 -8.04 -0.33
CA LEU A 53 9.50 -9.34 -0.76
C LEU A 53 8.91 -9.29 -2.17
N PRO A 54 8.95 -10.39 -2.93
CA PRO A 54 8.28 -10.47 -4.22
C PRO A 54 6.78 -10.31 -4.04
N ARG A 55 6.17 -9.37 -4.77
CA ARG A 55 4.72 -9.15 -4.70
C ARG A 55 3.94 -10.25 -5.42
N LEU A 56 4.49 -10.79 -6.54
CA LEU A 56 3.96 -11.97 -7.21
C LEU A 56 4.54 -13.23 -6.56
N VAL A 57 3.72 -13.94 -5.83
CA VAL A 57 4.11 -15.20 -5.17
C VAL A 57 3.56 -16.37 -5.98
N ARG A 58 4.46 -17.19 -6.53
CA ARG A 58 4.06 -18.39 -7.26
C ARG A 58 3.53 -19.43 -6.27
N ILE A 59 2.38 -20.00 -6.58
CA ILE A 59 1.77 -21.08 -5.81
C ILE A 59 1.67 -22.34 -6.67
N PRO A 60 1.66 -23.53 -6.04
CA PRO A 60 1.47 -24.79 -6.76
C PRO A 60 0.17 -24.76 -7.57
N SER A 61 0.24 -25.13 -8.84
CA SER A 61 -0.93 -25.25 -9.70
C SER A 61 -1.45 -26.70 -9.68
N LYS A 62 -2.76 -26.84 -9.93
CA LYS A 62 -3.38 -28.16 -10.10
C LYS A 62 -2.97 -28.85 -11.41
N HIS A 63 -2.57 -28.08 -12.41
CA HIS A 63 -2.14 -28.57 -13.72
C HIS A 63 -0.71 -28.14 -13.99
N GLU A 64 0.14 -29.04 -14.49
CA GLU A 64 1.58 -28.79 -14.72
C GLU A 64 1.87 -27.62 -15.67
N LYS A 65 0.95 -27.35 -16.59
CA LYS A 65 1.11 -26.26 -17.58
C LYS A 65 0.67 -24.89 -17.08
N ASP A 66 -0.05 -24.83 -15.96
CA ASP A 66 -0.56 -23.58 -15.43
C ASP A 66 0.46 -22.94 -14.49
N ILE A 67 0.66 -21.64 -14.65
CA ILE A 67 1.43 -20.85 -13.71
C ILE A 67 0.44 -20.01 -12.91
N THR A 68 0.34 -20.29 -11.63
CA THR A 68 -0.59 -19.61 -10.72
C THR A 68 0.15 -18.70 -9.76
N PHE A 69 -0.33 -17.48 -9.61
CA PHE A 69 0.22 -16.50 -8.68
C PHE A 69 -0.85 -16.02 -7.70
N ILE A 70 -0.38 -15.60 -6.54
CA ILE A 70 -1.14 -14.82 -5.57
C ILE A 70 -0.35 -13.55 -5.26
N LEU A 71 -1.03 -12.45 -5.01
CA LEU A 71 -0.37 -11.22 -4.60
C LEU A 71 -0.03 -11.26 -3.11
N LEU A 72 1.09 -10.64 -2.75
CA LEU A 72 1.60 -10.63 -1.37
C LEU A 72 0.59 -10.02 -0.40
N GLU A 73 -0.06 -8.92 -0.80
CA GLU A 73 -1.13 -8.29 -0.02
C GLU A 73 -2.28 -9.23 0.28
N GLN A 74 -2.68 -10.08 -0.66
CA GLN A 74 -3.75 -11.07 -0.46
C GLN A 74 -3.34 -12.16 0.56
N ILE A 75 -2.04 -12.53 0.57
CA ILE A 75 -1.52 -13.45 1.58
C ILE A 75 -1.56 -12.82 2.97
N ILE A 76 -1.16 -11.56 3.07
CA ILE A 76 -1.14 -10.83 4.35
C ILE A 76 -2.57 -10.65 4.84
N GLU A 77 -3.47 -10.16 4.00
CA GLU A 77 -4.87 -9.92 4.34
C GLU A 77 -5.57 -11.19 4.86
N LYS A 78 -5.38 -12.32 4.16
CA LYS A 78 -5.96 -13.62 4.58
C LYS A 78 -5.41 -14.17 5.90
N ASN A 79 -4.30 -13.65 6.39
CA ASN A 79 -3.65 -14.08 7.62
C ASN A 79 -3.47 -12.93 8.62
N ILE A 80 -4.19 -11.84 8.41
CA ILE A 80 -4.01 -10.62 9.20
C ILE A 80 -4.41 -10.80 10.67
N ASP A 81 -5.33 -11.71 10.95
CA ASP A 81 -5.73 -12.14 12.30
C ASP A 81 -4.54 -12.61 13.15
N LYS A 82 -3.54 -13.23 12.53
CA LYS A 82 -2.35 -13.72 13.21
C LYS A 82 -1.37 -12.63 13.65
N LEU A 83 -1.55 -11.41 13.13
CA LEU A 83 -0.70 -10.26 13.47
C LEU A 83 -1.19 -9.55 14.73
N PHE A 84 -2.48 -9.69 15.06
CA PHE A 84 -3.12 -8.95 16.15
C PHE A 84 -3.65 -9.90 17.21
N LEU A 85 -2.74 -10.38 18.06
CA LEU A 85 -3.10 -11.26 19.18
C LEU A 85 -4.02 -10.53 20.17
N ASN A 86 -5.05 -11.21 20.65
CA ASN A 86 -6.10 -10.71 21.56
C ASN A 86 -7.08 -9.70 20.92
N TYR A 87 -7.11 -9.62 19.58
CA TYR A 87 -8.08 -8.85 18.82
C TYR A 87 -8.78 -9.73 17.80
N LYS A 88 -10.06 -9.48 17.63
CA LYS A 88 -10.82 -9.99 16.50
C LYS A 88 -10.70 -9.01 15.34
N VAL A 89 -10.21 -9.44 14.19
CA VAL A 89 -10.23 -8.64 12.99
C VAL A 89 -11.64 -8.63 12.42
N VAL A 90 -12.27 -7.47 12.38
CA VAL A 90 -13.65 -7.26 11.89
C VAL A 90 -13.66 -7.15 10.37
N CYS A 91 -12.73 -6.41 9.83
CA CYS A 91 -12.49 -6.30 8.39
C CYS A 91 -11.06 -5.84 8.14
N ALA A 92 -10.58 -6.11 6.93
CA ALA A 92 -9.32 -5.60 6.43
C ALA A 92 -9.49 -5.25 4.95
N SER A 93 -8.71 -4.28 4.46
CA SER A 93 -8.71 -3.90 3.05
C SER A 93 -7.38 -3.25 2.67
N PRO A 94 -6.85 -3.53 1.48
CA PRO A 94 -5.72 -2.81 0.93
C PRO A 94 -6.07 -1.34 0.68
N TYR A 95 -5.09 -0.46 0.90
CA TYR A 95 -5.18 0.96 0.56
C TYR A 95 -3.83 1.53 0.17
N ARG A 96 -3.84 2.65 -0.54
CA ARG A 96 -2.66 3.36 -0.99
C ARG A 96 -2.90 4.85 -0.97
N VAL A 97 -1.93 5.61 -0.47
CA VAL A 97 -2.00 7.06 -0.37
C VAL A 97 -1.00 7.69 -1.32
N MET A 98 -1.43 8.67 -2.09
CA MET A 98 -0.53 9.58 -2.80
C MET A 98 -0.48 10.90 -2.05
N ARG A 99 0.74 11.43 -1.91
CA ARG A 99 0.99 12.68 -1.23
C ARG A 99 1.54 13.72 -2.20
N ASN A 100 1.22 14.96 -1.95
CA ASN A 100 1.80 16.07 -2.71
C ASN A 100 3.33 16.02 -2.60
N ALA A 101 3.99 16.02 -3.75
CA ALA A 101 5.43 15.97 -3.83
C ALA A 101 6.02 17.29 -4.38
N ASP A 102 5.18 18.31 -4.59
CA ASP A 102 5.62 19.61 -5.09
C ASP A 102 6.45 20.31 -4.02
N LEU A 103 7.61 20.75 -4.48
CA LEU A 103 8.54 21.54 -3.68
C LEU A 103 8.33 23.00 -4.05
N THR A 104 7.71 23.77 -3.18
CA THR A 104 7.81 25.23 -3.22
C THR A 104 9.08 25.62 -2.49
N ILE A 105 10.13 25.91 -3.23
CA ILE A 105 11.37 26.49 -2.67
C ILE A 105 11.18 28.01 -2.75
N GLU A 106 10.98 28.64 -1.61
CA GLU A 106 11.11 30.09 -1.46
C GLU A 106 12.60 30.40 -1.37
N GLU A 107 13.20 30.72 -2.54
CA GLU A 107 14.66 30.95 -2.66
C GLU A 107 15.14 32.18 -1.90
N ASP A 108 14.25 33.12 -1.59
CA ASP A 108 14.60 34.43 -1.04
C ASP A 108 14.92 34.43 0.46
N GLU A 109 14.65 33.36 1.20
CA GLU A 109 14.86 33.31 2.64
C GLU A 109 15.85 32.23 3.13
N ALA A 110 16.44 31.46 2.23
CA ALA A 110 17.27 30.32 2.62
C ALA A 110 18.73 30.74 2.89
N ALA A 111 19.05 31.04 4.14
CA ALA A 111 20.43 31.24 4.59
C ALA A 111 21.30 29.97 4.47
N ASP A 112 20.69 28.79 4.37
CA ASP A 112 21.34 27.50 4.13
C ASP A 112 20.47 26.63 3.20
N LEU A 113 20.80 26.66 1.92
CA LEU A 113 20.11 25.93 0.86
C LEU A 113 20.09 24.41 1.11
N LEU A 114 21.13 23.83 1.69
CA LEU A 114 21.22 22.39 1.97
C LEU A 114 20.21 21.98 3.04
N THR A 115 20.12 22.74 4.12
CA THR A 115 19.16 22.50 5.19
C THR A 115 17.72 22.65 4.70
N GLU A 116 17.46 23.61 3.80
CA GLU A 116 16.13 23.78 3.23
C GLU A 116 15.80 22.63 2.26
N ILE A 117 16.73 22.19 1.42
CA ILE A 117 16.55 21.01 0.57
C ILE A 117 16.29 19.74 1.40
N GLU A 118 17.00 19.53 2.51
CA GLU A 118 16.73 18.40 3.40
C GLU A 118 15.33 18.46 4.01
N LYS A 119 14.89 19.63 4.47
CA LYS A 119 13.52 19.85 4.97
C LYS A 119 12.49 19.56 3.89
N GLN A 120 12.73 20.02 2.66
CA GLN A 120 11.83 19.82 1.53
C GLN A 120 11.78 18.35 1.10
N ILE A 121 12.91 17.63 1.10
CA ILE A 121 12.94 16.17 0.86
C ILE A 121 12.12 15.43 1.93
N ARG A 122 12.21 15.84 3.19
CA ARG A 122 11.36 15.30 4.25
C ARG A 122 9.89 15.63 4.03
N LYS A 123 9.54 16.89 3.72
CA LYS A 123 8.16 17.30 3.37
C LYS A 123 7.60 16.50 2.18
N ARG A 124 8.44 16.13 1.21
CA ARG A 124 8.03 15.32 0.06
C ARG A 124 7.53 13.92 0.43
N GLN A 125 8.10 13.32 1.46
CA GLN A 125 7.62 12.04 2.00
C GLN A 125 6.35 12.20 2.85
N TRP A 126 6.12 13.39 3.37
CA TRP A 126 5.14 13.74 4.39
C TRP A 126 4.18 14.85 3.94
N GLY A 127 4.18 15.19 2.66
CA GLY A 127 3.24 16.15 2.08
C GLY A 127 1.78 15.75 2.34
N GLU A 128 0.90 16.71 2.14
CA GLU A 128 -0.54 16.50 2.22
C GLU A 128 -0.99 15.30 1.38
N ALA A 129 -1.90 14.48 1.91
CA ALA A 129 -2.48 13.40 1.15
C ALA A 129 -3.45 14.00 0.11
N ILE A 130 -3.22 13.68 -1.17
CA ILE A 130 -3.98 14.22 -2.29
C ILE A 130 -4.78 13.15 -3.04
N ARG A 131 -4.59 11.88 -2.67
CA ARG A 131 -5.34 10.76 -3.26
C ARG A 131 -5.29 9.56 -2.35
N LEU A 132 -6.45 8.98 -2.12
CA LEU A 132 -6.63 7.70 -1.43
C LEU A 132 -7.18 6.67 -2.43
N GLU A 133 -6.44 5.61 -2.69
CA GLU A 133 -6.89 4.46 -3.45
C GLU A 133 -7.27 3.34 -2.46
N VAL A 134 -8.45 2.78 -2.63
CA VAL A 134 -8.97 1.65 -1.84
C VAL A 134 -9.53 0.58 -2.75
N GLU A 135 -9.52 -0.66 -2.31
CA GLU A 135 -10.16 -1.76 -3.03
C GLU A 135 -11.68 -1.68 -2.89
N ASP A 136 -12.41 -2.01 -3.97
CA ASP A 136 -13.87 -2.06 -3.96
C ASP A 136 -14.39 -2.95 -2.82
N GLY A 137 -15.43 -2.46 -2.14
CA GLY A 137 -16.06 -3.18 -1.04
C GLY A 137 -15.39 -2.96 0.33
N ILE A 138 -14.46 -2.02 0.43
CA ILE A 138 -13.99 -1.56 1.74
C ILE A 138 -15.18 -1.17 2.62
N LYS A 139 -15.15 -1.53 3.90
CA LYS A 139 -16.22 -1.17 4.84
C LYS A 139 -16.21 0.32 5.15
N ASP A 140 -17.39 0.96 5.11
CA ASP A 140 -17.55 2.40 5.33
C ASP A 140 -16.84 2.90 6.59
N ARG A 141 -16.94 2.14 7.69
CA ARG A 141 -16.27 2.52 8.93
C ARG A 141 -14.75 2.58 8.81
N LEU A 142 -14.15 1.65 8.06
CA LEU A 142 -12.72 1.63 7.81
C LEU A 142 -12.31 2.75 6.87
N LEU A 143 -13.12 3.00 5.83
CA LEU A 143 -12.91 4.09 4.89
C LEU A 143 -12.98 5.46 5.58
N ASN A 144 -14.04 5.70 6.35
CA ASN A 144 -14.21 6.96 7.08
C ASN A 144 -13.04 7.23 8.04
N TYR A 145 -12.56 6.19 8.72
CA TYR A 145 -11.39 6.32 9.59
C TYR A 145 -10.13 6.76 8.82
N LEU A 146 -9.90 6.20 7.63
CA LEU A 146 -8.79 6.61 6.77
C LEU A 146 -8.94 8.05 6.29
N VAL A 147 -10.13 8.42 5.84
CA VAL A 147 -10.47 9.77 5.33
C VAL A 147 -10.24 10.82 6.40
N ASP A 148 -10.79 10.61 7.60
CA ASP A 148 -10.68 11.56 8.72
C ASP A 148 -9.21 11.77 9.15
N ASN A 149 -8.43 10.70 9.21
CA ASN A 149 -7.03 10.79 9.67
C ASN A 149 -6.05 11.25 8.59
N LEU A 150 -6.39 11.08 7.31
CA LEU A 150 -5.58 11.56 6.18
C LEU A 150 -5.96 12.98 5.77
N GLY A 151 -7.11 13.50 6.20
CA GLY A 151 -7.61 14.81 5.82
C GLY A 151 -7.96 14.91 4.33
N ILE A 152 -8.49 13.83 3.74
CA ILE A 152 -8.78 13.73 2.31
C ILE A 152 -10.25 14.05 2.05
N GLY A 153 -10.53 14.81 0.98
CA GLY A 153 -11.88 15.04 0.48
C GLY A 153 -12.46 13.84 -0.26
N ASN A 154 -13.78 13.77 -0.36
CA ASN A 154 -14.46 12.68 -1.06
C ASN A 154 -14.10 12.58 -2.55
N GLU A 155 -13.76 13.69 -3.17
CA GLU A 155 -13.32 13.82 -4.57
C GLU A 155 -11.97 13.15 -4.83
N ASP A 156 -11.17 12.94 -3.80
CA ASP A 156 -9.83 12.35 -3.87
C ASP A 156 -9.81 10.88 -3.48
N ILE A 157 -10.98 10.26 -3.29
CA ILE A 157 -11.12 8.84 -2.98
C ILE A 157 -11.41 8.06 -4.25
N PHE A 158 -10.60 7.05 -4.53
CA PHE A 158 -10.71 6.20 -5.71
C PHE A 158 -10.94 4.75 -5.31
N ASN A 159 -12.14 4.24 -5.58
CA ASN A 159 -12.46 2.82 -5.46
C ASN A 159 -11.94 2.08 -6.68
N ILE A 160 -11.09 1.09 -6.46
CA ILE A 160 -10.43 0.32 -7.52
C ILE A 160 -10.97 -1.11 -7.53
N SER A 161 -11.55 -1.49 -8.66
CA SER A 161 -12.01 -2.86 -8.89
C SER A 161 -10.85 -3.74 -9.35
N GLY A 162 -10.08 -4.24 -8.39
CA GLY A 162 -8.90 -5.06 -8.61
C GLY A 162 -7.71 -4.65 -7.75
N PRO A 163 -6.52 -5.22 -8.00
CA PRO A 163 -5.36 -4.93 -7.19
C PRO A 163 -4.90 -3.48 -7.34
N LEU A 164 -4.56 -2.86 -6.21
CA LEU A 164 -3.93 -1.55 -6.19
C LEU A 164 -2.48 -1.65 -6.69
N ASP A 165 -1.90 -0.54 -7.16
CA ASP A 165 -0.50 -0.49 -7.62
C ASP A 165 -0.13 -1.56 -8.64
N LEU A 166 -0.43 -1.32 -9.90
CA LEU A 166 -0.22 -2.26 -11.00
C LEU A 166 1.25 -2.45 -11.42
N THR A 167 2.22 -1.92 -10.68
CA THR A 167 3.66 -2.04 -11.02
C THR A 167 4.16 -3.49 -11.09
N PHE A 168 3.49 -4.41 -10.40
CA PHE A 168 3.81 -5.85 -10.45
C PHE A 168 3.64 -6.44 -11.86
N LEU A 169 2.80 -5.85 -12.72
CA LEU A 169 2.59 -6.31 -14.10
C LEU A 169 3.88 -6.25 -14.93
N MET A 170 4.81 -5.33 -14.61
CA MET A 170 6.12 -5.28 -15.25
C MET A 170 6.93 -6.56 -15.02
N LYS A 171 6.86 -7.10 -13.79
CA LYS A 171 7.50 -8.39 -13.46
C LYS A 171 6.77 -9.56 -14.12
N MET A 172 5.44 -9.47 -14.19
CA MET A 172 4.61 -10.48 -14.85
C MET A 172 4.92 -10.58 -16.34
N TYR A 173 5.15 -9.44 -17.01
CA TYR A 173 5.56 -9.39 -18.41
C TYR A 173 6.88 -10.14 -18.67
N GLY A 174 7.78 -10.18 -17.69
CA GLY A 174 9.08 -10.85 -17.77
C GLY A 174 9.05 -12.39 -17.60
N ILE A 175 7.90 -13.02 -17.32
CA ILE A 175 7.81 -14.46 -17.10
C ILE A 175 8.13 -15.22 -18.38
N GLU A 176 9.06 -16.15 -18.31
CA GLU A 176 9.48 -16.99 -19.42
C GLU A 176 8.37 -17.95 -19.90
N GLY A 177 8.41 -18.31 -21.18
CA GLY A 177 7.46 -19.27 -21.77
C GLY A 177 6.19 -18.63 -22.36
N PHE A 178 6.07 -17.29 -22.33
CA PHE A 178 4.91 -16.54 -22.85
C PHE A 178 5.29 -15.53 -23.94
N ASP A 179 6.31 -15.85 -24.75
CA ASP A 179 6.81 -14.92 -25.79
C ASP A 179 5.76 -14.63 -26.86
N ASN A 180 4.84 -15.58 -27.11
CA ASN A 180 3.71 -15.40 -28.01
C ASN A 180 2.69 -14.35 -27.56
N LEU A 181 2.68 -13.98 -26.26
CA LEU A 181 1.83 -12.95 -25.69
C LEU A 181 2.52 -11.57 -25.66
N ARG A 182 3.77 -11.49 -26.09
CA ARG A 182 4.54 -10.25 -26.09
C ARG A 182 4.51 -9.57 -27.45
N ASN A 183 4.51 -8.25 -27.45
CA ASN A 183 4.72 -7.46 -28.66
C ASN A 183 6.14 -7.68 -29.19
N LYS A 184 6.30 -7.66 -30.52
CA LYS A 184 7.63 -7.67 -31.13
C LYS A 184 8.42 -6.46 -30.66
N PRO A 185 9.73 -6.62 -30.34
CA PRO A 185 10.56 -5.49 -29.96
C PRO A 185 10.55 -4.40 -31.03
N PHE A 186 10.36 -3.16 -30.62
CA PHE A 186 10.45 -2.03 -31.51
C PHE A 186 11.91 -1.84 -31.93
N LYS A 187 12.16 -1.77 -33.25
CA LYS A 187 13.45 -1.38 -33.81
C LYS A 187 13.33 0.06 -34.29
N PRO A 188 14.06 1.02 -33.70
CA PRO A 188 14.04 2.39 -34.18
C PRO A 188 14.56 2.43 -35.61
N GLN A 189 13.90 3.21 -36.45
CA GLN A 189 14.35 3.46 -37.80
C GLN A 189 15.44 4.56 -37.76
N PRO A 190 16.53 4.44 -38.54
CA PRO A 190 17.48 5.53 -38.68
C PRO A 190 16.78 6.75 -39.31
N VAL A 191 17.14 7.92 -38.82
CA VAL A 191 16.68 9.18 -39.41
C VAL A 191 17.38 9.27 -40.75
N VAL A 192 16.58 9.42 -41.84
CA VAL A 192 17.09 9.65 -43.23
C VAL A 192 17.43 11.11 -43.40
#